data_0a745564a77104b909d9004adb4451b5
#
_entry.id   0a745564a77104b909d9004adb4451b5
#
_cell.length_a   1.000
_cell.length_b   1.000
_cell.length_c   1.000
_cell.angle_alpha   90.00
_cell.angle_beta   90.00
_cell.angle_gamma   90.00
#
_symmetry.space_group_name_H-M   'P 1'
#
loop_
_entity.id
_entity.type
_entity.pdbx_description
1 polymer ?
#
loop_
_entity_poly.entity_id
_entity_poly.type
_entity_poly.pdbx_seq_one_letter_code
_entity_poly.pdbx_strand_id
1 'polypeptide(L)'
;MKNLILTLLISCTFSLYVVAQKTKNVQYLAEYTFNVKPGTKKINMSCLIPQHIDNIQHVDTLIYNIPPNRVYKQNGDRMVEFVIDSIEGNFVLEIYANLKVISNDSSNKKPQAISKNQSVYLVAEKYLESDQDAIIQQAALLKKNSELKTVQSIYNFVRKSLKYSGYNPKDVGALQALEAGHGDCTEFADLFVALCRASDIPAKVIEGYMIGYNVAMSKHNWAEVYIPELGWRVVDPTSTSFNRLENAYVKLTSNRTNPAIQNFHYYAYKYWGDPIEVLESIKTKVVD
;
A
#
# COMPACT_ATOMS: atom_id res chain seq x y z
N MET A 1 19.88 -50.90 -55.75
CA MET A 1 20.34 -50.30 -54.48
C MET A 1 19.49 -49.07 -54.22
N LYS A 2 18.53 -49.14 -53.33
CA LYS A 2 17.61 -48.04 -52.96
C LYS A 2 18.06 -47.47 -51.62
N ASN A 3 18.57 -46.23 -51.63
CA ASN A 3 18.93 -45.53 -50.38
C ASN A 3 17.65 -45.03 -49.69
N LEU A 4 17.42 -45.51 -48.49
CA LEU A 4 16.34 -45.07 -47.57
C LEU A 4 16.89 -43.93 -46.71
N ILE A 5 16.45 -42.71 -46.96
CA ILE A 5 16.80 -41.55 -46.09
C ILE A 5 15.78 -41.53 -44.96
N LEU A 6 16.27 -41.84 -43.74
CA LEU A 6 15.49 -41.78 -42.51
C LEU A 6 15.54 -40.33 -41.96
N THR A 7 14.46 -39.58 -42.17
CA THR A 7 14.34 -38.22 -41.61
C THR A 7 13.87 -38.33 -40.14
N LEU A 8 14.77 -37.98 -39.21
CA LEU A 8 14.47 -37.95 -37.77
C LEU A 8 13.77 -36.62 -37.45
N LEU A 9 12.47 -36.64 -37.22
CA LEU A 9 11.70 -35.51 -36.69
C LEU A 9 11.96 -35.39 -35.19
N ILE A 10 12.80 -34.44 -34.79
CA ILE A 10 12.97 -34.03 -33.39
C ILE A 10 11.80 -33.10 -33.03
N SER A 11 10.80 -33.62 -32.37
CA SER A 11 9.75 -32.81 -31.76
C SER A 11 10.28 -32.15 -30.48
N CYS A 12 10.67 -30.88 -30.55
CA CYS A 12 10.91 -30.06 -29.38
C CYS A 12 9.59 -29.76 -28.68
N THR A 13 9.26 -30.51 -27.65
CA THR A 13 8.18 -30.15 -26.73
C THR A 13 8.66 -29.01 -25.84
N PHE A 14 8.28 -27.77 -26.17
CA PHE A 14 8.42 -26.64 -25.27
C PHE A 14 7.43 -26.84 -24.11
N SER A 15 7.91 -27.34 -22.98
CA SER A 15 7.15 -27.31 -21.72
C SER A 15 7.03 -25.86 -21.28
N LEU A 16 5.89 -25.23 -21.50
CA LEU A 16 5.53 -23.96 -20.89
C LEU A 16 5.38 -24.21 -19.38
N TYR A 17 6.40 -23.87 -18.61
CA TYR A 17 6.27 -23.78 -17.17
C TYR A 17 5.37 -22.57 -16.85
N VAL A 18 4.09 -22.81 -16.68
CA VAL A 18 3.17 -21.86 -16.05
C VAL A 18 3.53 -21.84 -14.57
N VAL A 19 4.32 -20.86 -14.13
CA VAL A 19 4.51 -20.60 -12.72
C VAL A 19 3.18 -20.11 -12.19
N ALA A 20 2.48 -20.96 -11.43
CA ALA A 20 1.23 -20.59 -10.79
C ALA A 20 1.49 -19.40 -9.84
N GLN A 21 0.81 -18.30 -10.09
CA GLN A 21 0.89 -17.11 -9.25
C GLN A 21 0.33 -17.48 -7.88
N LYS A 22 1.17 -17.40 -6.82
CA LYS A 22 0.74 -17.69 -5.46
C LYS A 22 -0.28 -16.63 -5.03
N THR A 23 -1.49 -17.05 -4.73
CA THR A 23 -2.55 -16.19 -4.20
C THR A 23 -2.87 -16.58 -2.77
N LYS A 24 -3.26 -15.59 -1.95
CA LYS A 24 -3.86 -15.82 -0.63
C LYS A 24 -5.29 -15.33 -0.66
N ASN A 25 -6.23 -16.15 -0.21
CA ASN A 25 -7.58 -15.71 0.10
C ASN A 25 -7.55 -15.03 1.48
N VAL A 26 -8.10 -13.84 1.57
CA VAL A 26 -8.08 -13.03 2.78
C VAL A 26 -9.47 -12.54 3.09
N GLN A 27 -9.90 -12.76 4.32
CA GLN A 27 -11.05 -12.07 4.89
C GLN A 27 -10.57 -10.79 5.57
N TYR A 28 -11.22 -9.68 5.23
CA TYR A 28 -10.99 -8.37 5.81
C TYR A 28 -12.27 -7.93 6.52
N LEU A 29 -12.15 -7.48 7.77
CA LEU A 29 -13.23 -6.91 8.55
C LEU A 29 -12.75 -5.59 9.15
N ALA A 30 -13.42 -4.50 8.81
CA ALA A 30 -13.28 -3.21 9.48
C ALA A 30 -14.50 -2.98 10.36
N GLU A 31 -14.25 -2.75 11.64
CA GLU A 31 -15.25 -2.44 12.67
C GLU A 31 -15.01 -1.02 13.16
N TYR A 32 -16.01 -0.17 13.07
CA TYR A 32 -16.02 1.19 13.65
C TYR A 32 -17.09 1.25 14.73
N THR A 33 -16.64 1.25 15.99
CA THR A 33 -17.54 1.37 17.15
C THR A 33 -17.82 2.85 17.43
N PHE A 34 -19.08 3.22 17.38
CA PHE A 34 -19.54 4.58 17.69
C PHE A 34 -20.10 4.62 19.10
N ASN A 35 -19.41 5.32 20.00
CA ASN A 35 -19.90 5.67 21.31
C ASN A 35 -20.56 7.03 21.22
N VAL A 36 -21.89 7.05 21.33
CA VAL A 36 -22.71 8.25 21.10
C VAL A 36 -23.44 8.69 22.36
N LYS A 37 -23.75 9.99 22.45
CA LYS A 37 -24.55 10.58 23.53
C LYS A 37 -25.97 10.81 23.07
N PRO A 38 -26.95 10.93 23.99
CA PRO A 38 -28.38 11.10 23.65
C PRO A 38 -28.69 12.28 22.73
N GLY A 39 -27.88 13.34 22.74
CA GLY A 39 -28.05 14.51 21.90
C GLY A 39 -27.35 14.43 20.52
N THR A 40 -26.72 13.31 20.17
CA THR A 40 -26.14 13.10 18.85
C THR A 40 -27.27 12.93 17.83
N LYS A 41 -27.30 13.76 16.79
CA LYS A 41 -28.40 13.82 15.83
C LYS A 41 -28.08 13.17 14.49
N LYS A 42 -26.82 13.29 14.05
CA LYS A 42 -26.39 12.84 12.73
C LYS A 42 -24.90 12.53 12.74
N ILE A 43 -24.51 11.51 12.01
CA ILE A 43 -23.11 11.16 11.72
C ILE A 43 -22.97 11.00 10.22
N ASN A 44 -21.91 11.61 9.66
CA ASN A 44 -21.45 11.36 8.30
C ASN A 44 -20.03 10.83 8.38
N MET A 45 -19.79 9.62 7.88
CA MET A 45 -18.49 8.97 7.86
C MET A 45 -18.09 8.60 6.45
N SER A 46 -16.86 8.90 6.08
CA SER A 46 -16.24 8.44 4.85
C SER A 46 -15.00 7.61 5.19
N CYS A 47 -14.81 6.48 4.52
CA CYS A 47 -13.60 5.67 4.70
C CYS A 47 -13.12 5.04 3.41
N LEU A 48 -11.82 4.72 3.39
CA LEU A 48 -11.20 3.89 2.36
C LEU A 48 -11.66 2.44 2.53
N ILE A 49 -11.89 1.79 1.41
CA ILE A 49 -12.24 0.37 1.36
C ILE A 49 -11.34 -0.35 0.37
N PRO A 50 -11.10 -1.66 0.55
CA PRO A 50 -10.33 -2.44 -0.40
C PRO A 50 -10.87 -2.28 -1.82
N GLN A 51 -9.96 -2.14 -2.79
CA GLN A 51 -10.28 -1.99 -4.20
C GLN A 51 -9.60 -3.06 -5.04
N HIS A 52 -10.17 -3.32 -6.22
CA HIS A 52 -9.51 -4.14 -7.22
C HIS A 52 -8.27 -3.41 -7.76
N ILE A 53 -7.12 -4.08 -7.74
CA ILE A 53 -5.86 -3.57 -8.29
C ILE A 53 -5.23 -4.70 -9.10
N ASP A 54 -5.09 -4.48 -10.41
CA ASP A 54 -4.58 -5.47 -11.34
C ASP A 54 -3.27 -6.09 -10.86
N ASN A 55 -3.22 -7.42 -10.86
CA ASN A 55 -2.06 -8.22 -10.46
C ASN A 55 -1.57 -8.01 -9.00
N ILE A 56 -2.34 -7.36 -8.14
CA ILE A 56 -2.00 -7.11 -6.73
C ILE A 56 -3.09 -7.68 -5.82
N GLN A 57 -4.33 -7.25 -5.99
CA GLN A 57 -5.45 -7.74 -5.20
C GLN A 57 -6.76 -7.68 -5.98
N HIS A 58 -7.60 -8.68 -5.75
CA HIS A 58 -8.96 -8.75 -6.27
C HIS A 58 -9.95 -8.75 -5.11
N VAL A 59 -11.01 -7.95 -5.23
CA VAL A 59 -12.10 -7.93 -4.25
C VAL A 59 -13.23 -8.79 -4.78
N ASP A 60 -13.44 -9.94 -4.18
CA ASP A 60 -14.51 -10.88 -4.59
C ASP A 60 -15.87 -10.41 -4.07
N THR A 61 -15.93 -10.00 -2.79
CA THR A 61 -17.15 -9.50 -2.15
C THR A 61 -16.86 -8.32 -1.24
N LEU A 62 -17.86 -7.45 -1.07
CA LEU A 62 -17.83 -6.33 -0.14
C LEU A 62 -19.24 -6.19 0.45
N ILE A 63 -19.34 -6.35 1.77
CA ILE A 63 -20.61 -6.40 2.51
C ILE A 63 -20.56 -5.38 3.63
N TYR A 64 -21.68 -4.75 3.89
CA TYR A 64 -21.86 -3.74 4.94
C TYR A 64 -23.05 -4.15 5.81
N ASN A 65 -22.94 -4.02 7.13
CA ASN A 65 -24.08 -4.25 8.03
C ASN A 65 -25.06 -3.06 8.03
N ILE A 66 -24.56 -1.86 7.71
CA ILE A 66 -25.39 -0.65 7.49
C ILE A 66 -25.23 -0.28 6.01
N PRO A 67 -26.33 -0.13 5.24
CA PRO A 67 -26.26 0.26 3.83
C PRO A 67 -25.51 1.58 3.64
N PRO A 68 -24.52 1.66 2.74
CA PRO A 68 -23.85 2.90 2.45
C PRO A 68 -24.73 3.84 1.64
N ASN A 69 -24.56 5.15 1.82
CA ASN A 69 -25.19 6.17 0.99
C ASN A 69 -24.58 6.20 -0.41
N ARG A 70 -23.26 6.00 -0.51
CA ARG A 70 -22.58 5.89 -1.79
C ARG A 70 -21.24 5.16 -1.67
N VAL A 71 -20.85 4.49 -2.75
CA VAL A 71 -19.50 3.99 -2.99
C VAL A 71 -18.98 4.71 -4.23
N TYR A 72 -17.78 5.30 -4.14
CA TYR A 72 -17.24 6.15 -5.20
C TYR A 72 -15.72 6.02 -5.31
N LYS A 73 -15.15 6.58 -6.39
CA LYS A 73 -13.70 6.74 -6.53
C LYS A 73 -13.33 8.21 -6.40
N GLN A 74 -12.26 8.47 -5.66
CA GLN A 74 -11.69 9.80 -5.51
C GLN A 74 -10.16 9.69 -5.55
N ASN A 75 -9.53 10.41 -6.48
CA ASN A 75 -8.07 10.41 -6.67
C ASN A 75 -7.45 9.01 -6.82
N GLY A 76 -8.18 8.07 -7.43
CA GLY A 76 -7.75 6.68 -7.60
C GLY A 76 -8.11 5.75 -6.46
N ASP A 77 -8.53 6.26 -5.32
CA ASP A 77 -8.94 5.47 -4.15
C ASP A 77 -10.43 5.11 -4.21
N ARG A 78 -10.79 3.95 -3.66
CA ARG A 78 -12.17 3.54 -3.48
C ARG A 78 -12.65 3.93 -2.09
N MET A 79 -13.72 4.73 -2.07
CA MET A 79 -14.30 5.31 -0.87
C MET A 79 -15.73 4.81 -0.68
N VAL A 80 -16.15 4.77 0.58
CA VAL A 80 -17.54 4.57 0.97
C VAL A 80 -17.97 5.69 1.91
N GLU A 81 -19.23 6.12 1.80
CA GLU A 81 -19.84 7.13 2.68
C GLU A 81 -21.11 6.59 3.32
N PHE A 82 -21.23 6.83 4.62
CA PHE A 82 -22.40 6.51 5.43
C PHE A 82 -22.95 7.79 6.04
N VAL A 83 -24.25 7.95 5.96
CA VAL A 83 -25.00 9.03 6.62
C VAL A 83 -26.02 8.39 7.55
N ILE A 84 -25.88 8.62 8.84
CA ILE A 84 -26.69 8.00 9.89
C ILE A 84 -27.43 9.11 10.62
N ASP A 85 -28.75 9.17 10.40
CA ASP A 85 -29.60 10.24 10.92
C ASP A 85 -30.46 9.78 12.12
N SER A 86 -30.73 8.49 12.27
CA SER A 86 -31.51 7.93 13.38
C SER A 86 -30.60 7.17 14.33
N ILE A 87 -30.14 7.83 15.39
CA ILE A 87 -29.15 7.29 16.30
C ILE A 87 -29.83 7.01 17.65
N GLU A 88 -30.05 5.73 17.97
CA GLU A 88 -30.75 5.31 19.19
C GLU A 88 -29.77 4.93 20.33
N GLY A 89 -28.47 4.94 20.10
CA GLY A 89 -27.43 4.57 21.06
C GLY A 89 -26.14 4.13 20.37
N ASN A 90 -25.26 3.53 21.14
CA ASN A 90 -23.99 3.01 20.60
C ASN A 90 -24.26 1.93 19.54
N PHE A 91 -23.44 1.93 18.48
CA PHE A 91 -23.56 0.96 17.40
C PHE A 91 -22.18 0.65 16.78
N VAL A 92 -22.11 -0.41 15.99
CA VAL A 92 -20.93 -0.80 15.23
C VAL A 92 -21.26 -0.77 13.74
N LEU A 93 -20.45 -0.06 12.98
CA LEU A 93 -20.44 -0.14 11.53
C LEU A 93 -19.39 -1.16 11.10
N GLU A 94 -19.81 -2.16 10.35
CA GLU A 94 -18.93 -3.24 9.86
C GLU A 94 -18.84 -3.23 8.34
N ILE A 95 -17.60 -3.35 7.85
CA ILE A 95 -17.29 -3.52 6.44
C ILE A 95 -16.51 -4.81 6.29
N TYR A 96 -17.13 -5.79 5.65
CA TYR A 96 -16.54 -7.09 5.40
C TYR A 96 -16.17 -7.25 3.92
N ALA A 97 -14.97 -7.77 3.64
CA ALA A 97 -14.55 -8.10 2.29
C ALA A 97 -13.87 -9.47 2.20
N ASN A 98 -14.12 -10.21 1.12
CA ASN A 98 -13.28 -11.32 0.69
C ASN A 98 -12.34 -10.84 -0.43
N LEU A 99 -11.07 -11.10 -0.25
CA LEU A 99 -10.00 -10.64 -1.13
C LEU A 99 -9.14 -11.81 -1.59
N LYS A 100 -8.66 -11.73 -2.83
CA LYS A 100 -7.51 -12.50 -3.30
C LYS A 100 -6.32 -11.57 -3.39
N VAL A 101 -5.31 -11.80 -2.56
CA VAL A 101 -4.05 -11.06 -2.61
C VAL A 101 -3.02 -11.89 -3.36
N ILE A 102 -2.43 -11.28 -4.38
CA ILE A 102 -1.63 -11.94 -5.38
C ILE A 102 -0.15 -11.72 -5.07
N SER A 103 0.64 -12.80 -5.00
CA SER A 103 2.09 -12.70 -4.92
C SER A 103 2.62 -12.11 -6.21
N ASN A 104 3.26 -10.99 -6.09
CA ASN A 104 3.92 -10.36 -7.20
C ASN A 104 5.31 -10.97 -7.38
N ASP A 105 5.37 -12.29 -7.66
CA ASP A 105 6.62 -12.88 -8.13
C ASP A 105 6.92 -12.27 -9.49
N SER A 106 7.79 -11.31 -9.44
CA SER A 106 8.06 -10.37 -10.50
C SER A 106 9.09 -10.89 -11.50
N SER A 107 9.45 -12.16 -11.42
CA SER A 107 10.47 -12.75 -12.31
C SER A 107 10.11 -12.75 -13.80
N ASN A 108 8.81 -12.58 -14.14
CA ASN A 108 8.31 -12.72 -15.51
C ASN A 108 7.60 -11.47 -16.08
N LYS A 109 7.67 -10.31 -15.43
CA LYS A 109 7.06 -9.09 -16.01
C LYS A 109 7.99 -8.49 -17.06
N LYS A 110 7.46 -8.30 -18.28
CA LYS A 110 8.15 -7.54 -19.31
C LYS A 110 8.32 -6.08 -18.84
N PRO A 111 9.47 -5.46 -19.11
CA PRO A 111 9.68 -4.04 -18.83
C PRO A 111 8.57 -3.21 -19.46
N GLN A 112 7.91 -2.38 -18.66
CA GLN A 112 6.99 -1.36 -19.18
C GLN A 112 7.75 -0.04 -19.21
N ALA A 113 7.75 0.63 -20.36
CA ALA A 113 8.32 1.96 -20.48
C ALA A 113 7.64 2.92 -19.50
N ILE A 114 8.40 3.86 -18.96
CA ILE A 114 7.88 4.94 -18.11
C ILE A 114 6.85 5.72 -18.94
N SER A 115 5.58 5.63 -18.57
CA SER A 115 4.53 6.43 -19.18
C SER A 115 4.59 7.87 -18.68
N LYS A 116 4.01 8.84 -19.43
CA LYS A 116 3.88 10.24 -18.98
C LYS A 116 3.21 10.35 -17.59
N ASN A 117 2.38 9.38 -17.22
CA ASN A 117 1.72 9.35 -15.90
C ASN A 117 2.66 8.99 -14.73
N GLN A 118 3.91 8.63 -14.98
CA GLN A 118 4.87 8.28 -13.91
C GLN A 118 5.71 9.47 -13.46
N SER A 119 5.71 10.57 -14.20
CA SER A 119 6.42 11.79 -13.80
C SER A 119 5.91 12.37 -12.48
N VAL A 120 4.65 12.15 -12.11
CA VAL A 120 4.08 12.54 -10.82
C VAL A 120 4.77 11.85 -9.64
N TYR A 121 5.41 10.71 -9.87
CA TYR A 121 6.14 9.96 -8.84
C TYR A 121 7.64 10.32 -8.77
N LEU A 122 8.04 11.41 -9.41
CA LEU A 122 9.39 11.98 -9.34
C LEU A 122 9.42 13.31 -8.57
N VAL A 123 8.24 13.96 -8.37
CA VAL A 123 8.18 15.28 -7.76
C VAL A 123 8.14 15.21 -6.24
N ALA A 124 8.67 16.24 -5.60
CA ALA A 124 8.56 16.40 -4.16
C ALA A 124 7.10 16.65 -3.76
N GLU A 125 6.72 16.12 -2.61
CA GLU A 125 5.42 16.29 -1.99
C GLU A 125 5.59 16.53 -0.48
N LYS A 126 4.51 16.96 0.18
CA LYS A 126 4.49 17.00 1.65
C LYS A 126 4.86 15.62 2.21
N TYR A 127 5.80 15.57 3.13
CA TYR A 127 6.41 14.38 3.73
C TYR A 127 7.38 13.59 2.82
N LEU A 128 7.47 13.93 1.53
CA LEU A 128 8.36 13.29 0.55
C LEU A 128 9.26 14.38 -0.07
N GLU A 129 10.07 15.03 0.78
CA GLU A 129 10.84 16.24 0.48
C GLU A 129 12.09 15.90 -0.35
N SER A 130 11.90 15.32 -1.55
CA SER A 130 12.98 14.87 -2.44
C SER A 130 13.81 16.03 -3.05
N ASP A 131 13.35 17.26 -2.92
CA ASP A 131 13.97 18.51 -3.38
C ASP A 131 14.83 19.19 -2.31
N GLN A 132 14.91 18.66 -1.09
CA GLN A 132 15.73 19.24 -0.03
C GLN A 132 17.21 18.83 -0.19
N ASP A 133 18.11 19.78 0.04
CA ASP A 133 19.56 19.61 -0.15
C ASP A 133 20.11 18.36 0.57
N ALA A 134 19.72 18.12 1.81
CA ALA A 134 20.17 16.97 2.58
C ALA A 134 19.74 15.63 1.95
N ILE A 135 18.52 15.57 1.41
CA ILE A 135 18.00 14.39 0.71
C ILE A 135 18.74 14.20 -0.63
N ILE A 136 18.93 15.28 -1.40
CA ILE A 136 19.67 15.25 -2.68
C ILE A 136 21.11 14.79 -2.47
N GLN A 137 21.82 15.36 -1.49
CA GLN A 137 23.20 14.97 -1.17
C GLN A 137 23.29 13.50 -0.75
N GLN A 138 22.38 13.06 0.11
CA GLN A 138 22.36 11.66 0.55
C GLN A 138 22.04 10.72 -0.62
N ALA A 139 21.10 11.06 -1.49
CA ALA A 139 20.76 10.28 -2.69
C ALA A 139 21.96 10.15 -3.64
N ALA A 140 22.72 11.23 -3.85
CA ALA A 140 23.93 11.22 -4.67
C ALA A 140 25.01 10.26 -4.14
N LEU A 141 25.19 10.15 -2.82
CA LEU A 141 26.11 9.18 -2.18
C LEU A 141 25.67 7.71 -2.37
N LEU A 142 24.37 7.49 -2.52
CA LEU A 142 23.79 6.16 -2.66
C LEU A 142 23.70 5.69 -4.11
N LYS A 143 23.85 6.58 -5.09
CA LYS A 143 23.75 6.29 -6.51
C LYS A 143 24.76 5.21 -6.96
N LYS A 144 24.29 4.28 -7.77
CA LYS A 144 25.09 3.18 -8.35
C LYS A 144 24.97 3.17 -9.89
N ASN A 145 25.62 2.23 -10.52
CA ASN A 145 25.65 2.09 -11.98
C ASN A 145 24.37 1.49 -12.62
N SER A 146 23.33 1.21 -11.83
CA SER A 146 22.01 0.82 -12.31
C SER A 146 20.95 1.21 -11.29
N GLU A 147 19.68 1.42 -11.76
CA GLU A 147 18.57 1.77 -10.88
C GLU A 147 18.33 0.69 -9.82
N LEU A 148 18.32 -0.58 -10.20
CA LEU A 148 18.16 -1.69 -9.23
C LEU A 148 19.20 -1.63 -8.10
N LYS A 149 20.48 -1.40 -8.44
CA LYS A 149 21.56 -1.30 -7.44
C LYS A 149 21.44 -0.02 -6.61
N THR A 150 20.96 1.07 -7.19
CA THR A 150 20.68 2.32 -6.49
C THR A 150 19.55 2.11 -5.48
N VAL A 151 18.43 1.53 -5.91
CA VAL A 151 17.29 1.19 -5.04
C VAL A 151 17.71 0.29 -3.88
N GLN A 152 18.53 -0.72 -4.16
CA GLN A 152 19.05 -1.60 -3.11
C GLN A 152 19.99 -0.88 -2.14
N SER A 153 20.80 0.06 -2.64
CA SER A 153 21.66 0.91 -1.81
C SER A 153 20.83 1.82 -0.89
N ILE A 154 19.78 2.44 -1.43
CA ILE A 154 18.83 3.27 -0.67
C ILE A 154 18.11 2.43 0.40
N TYR A 155 17.58 1.27 0.04
CA TYR A 155 16.93 0.37 0.97
C TYR A 155 17.85 -0.01 2.15
N ASN A 156 19.08 -0.40 1.85
CA ASN A 156 20.06 -0.74 2.87
C ASN A 156 20.43 0.44 3.76
N PHE A 157 20.52 1.65 3.18
CA PHE A 157 20.80 2.88 3.91
C PHE A 157 19.66 3.17 4.88
N VAL A 158 18.41 3.26 4.41
CA VAL A 158 17.24 3.58 5.25
C VAL A 158 17.15 2.63 6.44
N ARG A 159 17.29 1.32 6.20
CA ARG A 159 17.25 0.31 7.25
C ARG A 159 18.36 0.41 8.29
N LYS A 160 19.53 0.91 7.90
CA LYS A 160 20.68 1.08 8.81
C LYS A 160 20.64 2.41 9.53
N SER A 161 20.12 3.45 8.90
CA SER A 161 20.12 4.82 9.40
C SER A 161 18.97 5.10 10.34
N LEU A 162 17.81 4.44 10.15
CA LEU A 162 16.66 4.63 11.01
C LEU A 162 16.53 3.51 12.04
N LYS A 163 16.27 3.94 13.28
CA LYS A 163 15.84 3.04 14.37
C LYS A 163 14.32 3.08 14.46
N TYR A 164 13.69 1.90 14.47
CA TYR A 164 12.24 1.83 14.66
C TYR A 164 11.86 2.28 16.09
N SER A 165 11.01 3.31 16.20
CA SER A 165 10.67 3.97 17.47
C SER A 165 9.24 3.68 17.96
N GLY A 166 8.49 2.81 17.27
CA GLY A 166 7.07 2.56 17.53
C GLY A 166 6.18 3.58 16.85
N TYR A 167 4.88 3.32 16.86
CA TYR A 167 3.87 4.15 16.19
C TYR A 167 3.87 5.60 16.68
N ASN A 168 3.93 6.55 15.75
CA ASN A 168 3.77 7.96 15.98
C ASN A 168 2.51 8.46 15.24
N PRO A 169 1.51 9.04 15.93
CA PRO A 169 0.32 9.56 15.25
C PRO A 169 0.58 10.82 14.41
N LYS A 170 1.77 11.41 14.53
CA LYS A 170 2.16 12.62 13.79
C LYS A 170 3.23 12.28 12.75
N ASP A 171 2.85 12.35 11.48
CA ASP A 171 3.79 12.24 10.38
C ASP A 171 4.80 13.39 10.40
N VAL A 172 6.08 13.09 10.23
CA VAL A 172 7.15 14.09 10.26
C VAL A 172 7.85 14.28 8.91
N GLY A 173 7.79 13.26 8.04
CA GLY A 173 8.35 13.30 6.69
C GLY A 173 9.80 12.84 6.57
N ALA A 174 10.27 12.75 5.32
CA ALA A 174 11.55 12.18 4.95
C ALA A 174 12.75 12.97 5.48
N LEU A 175 12.70 14.31 5.40
CA LEU A 175 13.79 15.17 5.86
C LEU A 175 14.01 15.02 7.35
N GLN A 176 12.94 15.12 8.14
CA GLN A 176 13.05 14.99 9.59
C GLN A 176 13.45 13.56 10.00
N ALA A 177 12.98 12.52 9.28
CA ALA A 177 13.40 11.15 9.53
C ALA A 177 14.91 10.97 9.31
N LEU A 178 15.47 11.55 8.23
CA LEU A 178 16.90 11.52 7.95
C LEU A 178 17.72 12.19 9.06
N GLU A 179 17.27 13.35 9.52
CA GLU A 179 17.95 14.14 10.56
C GLU A 179 17.87 13.47 11.94
N ALA A 180 16.70 12.95 12.29
CA ALA A 180 16.43 12.34 13.61
C ALA A 180 17.02 10.93 13.76
N GLY A 181 17.17 10.19 12.67
CA GLY A 181 17.67 8.82 12.67
C GLY A 181 16.70 7.78 13.29
N HIS A 182 15.43 8.10 13.41
CA HIS A 182 14.41 7.19 13.92
C HIS A 182 13.02 7.52 13.33
N GLY A 183 12.09 6.57 13.39
CA GLY A 183 10.72 6.72 12.93
C GLY A 183 9.95 5.41 13.02
N ASP A 184 8.70 5.43 12.57
CA ASP A 184 7.91 4.21 12.36
C ASP A 184 7.87 3.81 10.87
N CYS A 185 6.95 2.94 10.47
CA CYS A 185 6.85 2.49 9.07
C CYS A 185 6.62 3.64 8.09
N THR A 186 6.00 4.74 8.55
CA THR A 186 5.74 5.94 7.76
C THR A 186 7.04 6.62 7.36
N GLU A 187 7.89 6.94 8.33
CA GLU A 187 9.16 7.62 8.10
C GLU A 187 10.15 6.75 7.30
N PHE A 188 10.13 5.43 7.53
CA PHE A 188 10.93 4.50 6.73
C PHE A 188 10.51 4.52 5.25
N ALA A 189 9.20 4.49 4.98
CA ALA A 189 8.69 4.55 3.61
C ALA A 189 8.93 5.93 2.97
N ASP A 190 8.70 7.01 3.72
CA ASP A 190 8.89 8.38 3.27
C ASP A 190 10.33 8.65 2.86
N LEU A 191 11.29 8.32 3.73
CA LEU A 191 12.72 8.52 3.44
C LEU A 191 13.17 7.68 2.24
N PHE A 192 12.71 6.42 2.15
CA PHE A 192 13.02 5.57 1.01
C PHE A 192 12.50 6.18 -0.31
N VAL A 193 11.24 6.63 -0.33
CA VAL A 193 10.62 7.21 -1.52
C VAL A 193 11.29 8.54 -1.89
N ALA A 194 11.56 9.42 -0.92
CA ALA A 194 12.22 10.69 -1.18
C ALA A 194 13.62 10.51 -1.78
N LEU A 195 14.41 9.57 -1.26
CA LEU A 195 15.74 9.24 -1.79
C LEU A 195 15.68 8.62 -3.20
N CYS A 196 14.67 7.77 -3.48
CA CYS A 196 14.45 7.26 -4.83
C CYS A 196 14.12 8.39 -5.81
N ARG A 197 13.18 9.27 -5.45
CA ARG A 197 12.78 10.44 -6.28
C ARG A 197 13.96 11.39 -6.53
N ALA A 198 14.76 11.69 -5.50
CA ALA A 198 15.98 12.47 -5.62
C ALA A 198 17.07 11.80 -6.48
N SER A 199 16.94 10.51 -6.74
CA SER A 199 17.80 9.74 -7.66
C SER A 199 17.19 9.56 -9.05
N ASP A 200 16.14 10.31 -9.40
CA ASP A 200 15.37 10.22 -10.67
C ASP A 200 14.66 8.85 -10.84
N ILE A 201 14.37 8.16 -9.75
CA ILE A 201 13.67 6.87 -9.76
C ILE A 201 12.23 7.06 -9.27
N PRO A 202 11.21 6.80 -10.12
CA PRO A 202 9.81 6.96 -9.73
C PRO A 202 9.46 6.06 -8.54
N ALA A 203 8.93 6.64 -7.47
CA ALA A 203 8.56 5.92 -6.26
C ALA A 203 7.34 6.56 -5.58
N LYS A 204 6.57 5.75 -4.85
CA LYS A 204 5.40 6.19 -4.10
C LYS A 204 5.25 5.41 -2.81
N VAL A 205 4.72 6.07 -1.79
CA VAL A 205 4.30 5.41 -0.54
C VAL A 205 2.98 4.71 -0.76
N ILE A 206 2.83 3.55 -0.16
CA ILE A 206 1.61 2.76 -0.14
C ILE A 206 1.16 2.60 1.30
N GLU A 207 -0.12 2.77 1.53
CA GLU A 207 -0.75 2.60 2.83
C GLU A 207 -1.79 1.49 2.80
N GLY A 208 -1.88 0.75 3.90
CA GLY A 208 -2.84 -0.35 4.04
C GLY A 208 -2.68 -1.11 5.35
N TYR A 209 -2.98 -2.39 5.32
CA TYR A 209 -2.92 -3.26 6.48
C TYR A 209 -2.07 -4.50 6.21
N MET A 210 -1.29 -4.91 7.20
CA MET A 210 -0.63 -6.21 7.16
C MET A 210 -1.67 -7.32 7.24
N ILE A 211 -1.45 -8.38 6.50
CA ILE A 211 -2.26 -9.60 6.62
C ILE A 211 -1.71 -10.43 7.77
N GLY A 212 -2.52 -10.63 8.80
CA GLY A 212 -2.15 -11.38 10.00
C GLY A 212 -3.12 -12.50 10.31
N TYR A 213 -2.81 -13.21 11.39
CA TYR A 213 -3.62 -14.30 11.91
C TYR A 213 -4.41 -13.81 13.13
N ASN A 214 -5.63 -13.29 12.93
CA ASN A 214 -6.56 -12.92 14.01
C ASN A 214 -6.07 -11.91 15.05
N VAL A 215 -5.19 -11.01 14.68
CA VAL A 215 -4.72 -9.93 15.56
C VAL A 215 -5.29 -8.63 15.03
N ALA A 216 -5.65 -7.71 15.93
CA ALA A 216 -5.94 -6.33 15.56
C ALA A 216 -4.72 -5.80 14.78
N MET A 217 -4.92 -5.52 13.49
CA MET A 217 -3.80 -5.22 12.61
C MET A 217 -3.45 -3.76 12.67
N SER A 218 -2.17 -3.50 12.81
CA SER A 218 -1.65 -2.16 12.67
C SER A 218 -1.70 -1.72 11.21
N LYS A 219 -2.04 -0.47 11.00
CA LYS A 219 -1.79 0.25 9.77
C LYS A 219 -0.32 0.10 9.41
N HIS A 220 -0.03 -0.05 8.13
CA HIS A 220 1.35 -0.21 7.68
C HIS A 220 1.60 0.58 6.40
N ASN A 221 2.79 1.18 6.33
CA ASN A 221 3.26 1.91 5.18
C ASN A 221 4.48 1.22 4.59
N TRP A 222 4.50 1.13 3.26
CA TRP A 222 5.60 0.60 2.47
C TRP A 222 5.76 1.40 1.19
N ALA A 223 6.66 1.04 0.32
CA ALA A 223 6.90 1.72 -0.95
C ALA A 223 6.64 0.84 -2.16
N GLU A 224 6.30 1.46 -3.27
CA GLU A 224 6.46 0.92 -4.61
C GLU A 224 7.45 1.78 -5.38
N VAL A 225 8.41 1.15 -6.05
CA VAL A 225 9.44 1.79 -6.85
C VAL A 225 9.44 1.22 -8.27
N TYR A 226 9.61 2.08 -9.26
CA TYR A 226 9.68 1.66 -10.65
C TYR A 226 11.14 1.43 -11.08
N ILE A 227 11.41 0.22 -11.57
CA ILE A 227 12.70 -0.17 -12.12
C ILE A 227 12.46 -0.55 -13.58
N PRO A 228 13.09 0.11 -14.58
CA PRO A 228 12.77 -0.07 -15.99
C PRO A 228 12.75 -1.53 -16.45
N GLU A 229 13.71 -2.35 -16.02
CA GLU A 229 13.81 -3.75 -16.43
C GLU A 229 12.78 -4.66 -15.74
N LEU A 230 12.19 -4.18 -14.65
CA LEU A 230 11.37 -4.99 -13.76
C LEU A 230 9.94 -4.46 -13.62
N GLY A 231 9.67 -3.19 -13.98
CA GLY A 231 8.42 -2.49 -13.69
C GLY A 231 8.29 -2.09 -12.21
N TRP A 232 7.07 -1.84 -11.75
CA TRP A 232 6.80 -1.51 -10.35
C TRP A 232 7.15 -2.65 -9.41
N ARG A 233 7.93 -2.34 -8.38
CA ARG A 233 8.38 -3.27 -7.34
C ARG A 233 7.95 -2.80 -5.97
N VAL A 234 7.49 -3.72 -5.17
CA VAL A 234 7.15 -3.45 -3.78
C VAL A 234 8.41 -3.56 -2.93
N VAL A 235 8.65 -2.55 -2.10
CA VAL A 235 9.77 -2.49 -1.16
C VAL A 235 9.24 -2.03 0.19
N ASP A 236 9.48 -2.83 1.22
CA ASP A 236 9.20 -2.44 2.60
C ASP A 236 10.52 -2.19 3.33
N PRO A 237 10.88 -0.93 3.60
CA PRO A 237 12.15 -0.62 4.27
C PRO A 237 12.20 -1.05 5.74
N THR A 238 11.08 -1.42 6.35
CA THR A 238 11.06 -1.99 7.71
C THR A 238 11.33 -3.49 7.71
N SER A 239 11.08 -4.17 6.57
CA SER A 239 11.30 -5.60 6.39
C SER A 239 12.79 -5.94 6.21
N THR A 240 13.18 -7.15 6.56
CA THR A 240 14.53 -7.68 6.30
C THR A 240 14.70 -8.20 4.87
N SER A 241 13.63 -8.30 4.09
CA SER A 241 13.60 -8.93 2.77
C SER A 241 13.40 -7.90 1.67
N PHE A 242 14.46 -7.58 0.94
CA PHE A 242 14.38 -6.75 -0.25
C PHE A 242 13.64 -7.51 -1.37
N ASN A 243 12.65 -6.86 -2.00
CA ASN A 243 11.91 -7.36 -3.17
C ASN A 243 11.20 -8.73 -2.98
N ARG A 244 10.87 -9.10 -1.74
CA ARG A 244 10.14 -10.32 -1.38
C ARG A 244 8.93 -9.97 -0.51
N LEU A 245 7.95 -9.30 -1.08
CA LEU A 245 6.67 -9.14 -0.41
C LEU A 245 5.75 -10.29 -0.82
N GLU A 246 5.79 -11.31 -0.02
CA GLU A 246 4.95 -12.48 -0.15
C GLU A 246 3.54 -12.14 0.35
N ASN A 247 2.68 -11.55 -0.48
CA ASN A 247 1.23 -11.39 -0.20
C ASN A 247 0.93 -10.99 1.25
N ALA A 248 1.68 -10.02 1.79
CA ALA A 248 1.65 -9.70 3.21
C ALA A 248 0.72 -8.53 3.55
N TYR A 249 0.13 -7.87 2.53
CA TYR A 249 -0.57 -6.62 2.74
C TYR A 249 -1.87 -6.51 1.96
N VAL A 250 -2.88 -5.89 2.57
CA VAL A 250 -4.05 -5.33 1.88
C VAL A 250 -3.77 -3.87 1.59
N LYS A 251 -3.64 -3.52 0.31
CA LYS A 251 -3.40 -2.15 -0.14
C LYS A 251 -4.70 -1.37 -0.15
N LEU A 252 -4.71 -0.19 0.46
CA LEU A 252 -5.84 0.73 0.42
C LEU A 252 -5.58 1.92 -0.50
N THR A 253 -4.48 2.65 -0.30
CA THR A 253 -4.18 3.88 -1.05
C THR A 253 -2.70 4.01 -1.39
N SER A 254 -2.42 4.84 -2.39
CA SER A 254 -1.10 5.42 -2.66
C SER A 254 -1.15 6.95 -2.63
N ASN A 255 -2.17 7.52 -1.99
CA ASN A 255 -2.40 8.96 -1.94
C ASN A 255 -2.65 9.42 -0.49
N ARG A 256 -1.57 9.71 0.25
CA ARG A 256 -1.61 10.17 1.65
C ARG A 256 -2.34 11.49 1.85
N THR A 257 -2.49 12.29 0.80
CA THR A 257 -3.11 13.61 0.88
C THR A 257 -4.56 13.62 0.41
N ASN A 258 -5.25 12.47 0.40
CA ASN A 258 -6.66 12.40 0.02
C ASN A 258 -7.50 13.29 0.95
N PRO A 259 -8.12 14.38 0.44
CA PRO A 259 -8.83 15.34 1.27
C PRO A 259 -10.07 14.78 1.96
N ALA A 260 -10.59 13.63 1.51
CA ALA A 260 -11.76 13.00 2.14
C ALA A 260 -11.44 12.32 3.48
N ILE A 261 -10.15 12.09 3.77
CA ILE A 261 -9.70 11.36 4.97
C ILE A 261 -8.58 12.07 5.73
N GLN A 262 -8.37 13.36 5.48
CA GLN A 262 -7.21 14.15 5.94
C GLN A 262 -6.86 14.05 7.43
N ASN A 263 -7.80 13.69 8.29
CA ASN A 263 -7.57 13.75 9.74
C ASN A 263 -7.30 12.39 10.37
N PHE A 264 -7.56 11.26 9.66
CA PHE A 264 -7.58 9.93 10.26
C PHE A 264 -6.93 8.84 9.37
N HIS A 265 -6.10 9.21 8.40
CA HIS A 265 -5.44 8.34 7.42
C HIS A 265 -6.42 7.55 6.52
N TYR A 266 -7.30 6.71 7.10
CA TYR A 266 -8.15 5.81 6.31
C TYR A 266 -9.64 6.11 6.42
N TYR A 267 -10.05 6.97 7.36
CA TYR A 267 -11.43 7.43 7.50
C TYR A 267 -11.50 8.86 8.02
N ALA A 268 -12.64 9.49 7.85
CA ALA A 268 -13.00 10.77 8.46
C ALA A 268 -14.48 10.76 8.82
N TYR A 269 -14.85 11.47 9.86
CA TYR A 269 -16.25 11.63 10.22
C TYR A 269 -16.57 13.04 10.67
N LYS A 270 -17.86 13.39 10.52
CA LYS A 270 -18.47 14.60 11.06
C LYS A 270 -19.72 14.19 11.84
N TYR A 271 -20.06 14.93 12.87
CA TYR A 271 -21.26 14.69 13.65
C TYR A 271 -21.97 16.01 13.94
N TRP A 272 -23.26 15.92 14.25
CA TRP A 272 -24.10 17.01 14.66
C TRP A 272 -24.78 16.65 15.98
N GLY A 273 -24.81 17.60 16.92
CA GLY A 273 -25.28 17.40 18.29
C GLY A 273 -24.15 17.12 19.25
N ASP A 274 -24.36 16.22 20.18
CA ASP A 274 -23.37 15.86 21.20
C ASP A 274 -22.15 15.14 20.59
N PRO A 275 -20.95 15.31 21.23
CA PRO A 275 -19.72 14.69 20.76
C PRO A 275 -19.79 13.17 20.81
N ILE A 276 -19.13 12.55 19.86
CA ILE A 276 -18.99 11.09 19.72
C ILE A 276 -17.53 10.67 19.83
N GLU A 277 -17.32 9.41 20.17
CA GLU A 277 -16.03 8.71 20.04
C GLU A 277 -16.18 7.62 18.99
N VAL A 278 -15.17 7.46 18.12
CA VAL A 278 -15.11 6.38 17.13
C VAL A 278 -13.85 5.57 17.36
N LEU A 279 -14.03 4.27 17.59
CA LEU A 279 -12.94 3.31 17.75
C LEU A 279 -12.86 2.42 16.52
N GLU A 280 -11.69 2.35 15.89
CA GLU A 280 -11.43 1.49 14.74
C GLU A 280 -10.80 0.18 15.17
N SER A 281 -11.28 -0.93 14.64
CA SER A 281 -10.67 -2.26 14.75
C SER A 281 -10.65 -2.93 13.38
N ILE A 282 -9.46 -3.32 12.92
CA ILE A 282 -9.30 -4.03 11.64
C ILE A 282 -8.79 -5.42 11.91
N LYS A 283 -9.43 -6.40 11.29
CA LYS A 283 -9.02 -7.81 11.34
C LYS A 283 -8.82 -8.34 9.92
N THR A 284 -7.73 -9.04 9.71
CA THR A 284 -7.49 -9.79 8.49
C THR A 284 -7.22 -11.25 8.84
N LYS A 285 -7.75 -12.17 8.02
CA LYS A 285 -7.57 -13.60 8.22
C LYS A 285 -7.30 -14.25 6.88
N VAL A 286 -6.21 -15.02 6.79
CA VAL A 286 -6.01 -15.92 5.65
C VAL A 286 -6.99 -17.07 5.76
N VAL A 287 -7.66 -17.35 4.66
CA VAL A 287 -8.58 -18.50 4.53
C VAL A 287 -8.09 -19.38 3.38
N ASP A 288 -8.10 -20.68 3.61
CA ASP A 288 -7.66 -21.69 2.64
C ASP A 288 -8.71 -21.90 1.54
#